data_5def1d017820bb57b17b87cb9e5fb380
#
_entry.id   5def1d017820bb57b17b87cb9e5fb380
#
_cell.length_a   1.000
_cell.length_b   1.000
_cell.length_c   1.000
_cell.angle_alpha   90.00
_cell.angle_beta   90.00
_cell.angle_gamma   90.00
#
_symmetry.space_group_name_H-M   'P 1'
#
loop_
_entity.id
_entity.type
_entity.pdbx_description
1 polymer ?
#
loop_
_entity_poly.entity_id
_entity_poly.type
_entity_poly.pdbx_seq_one_letter_code
_entity_poly.pdbx_strand_id
1 'polypeptide(L)'
;MGSLLAALASWCDARHAGGVWRVRMEDLDPPREVPGAASDILRTLEGFGLHWDGPVVYQSQRHEAYADALSFLNQNNRAYGCACTRKSLQGLAVYPGHCRQGLRAGESARSHRFNWGSEEGEWTDAVQGRCRWDSKKIGDFVIKRADGHWAYQ
;
A
#
# COMPACT_ATOMS: atom_id res chain seq x y z
N MET A 1 -5.83 11.02 -16.91
CA MET A 1 -7.27 11.29 -16.73
C MET A 1 -7.87 10.52 -15.55
N GLY A 2 -7.62 9.23 -15.37
CA GLY A 2 -8.18 8.43 -14.25
C GLY A 2 -7.85 8.95 -12.85
N SER A 3 -6.61 9.38 -12.60
CA SER A 3 -6.20 9.91 -11.29
C SER A 3 -6.93 11.21 -10.91
N LEU A 4 -7.18 12.09 -11.89
CA LEU A 4 -7.93 13.33 -11.65
C LEU A 4 -9.41 13.05 -11.35
N LEU A 5 -10.00 12.07 -12.03
CA LEU A 5 -11.37 11.65 -11.74
C LEU A 5 -11.52 11.08 -10.33
N ALA A 6 -10.57 10.26 -9.89
CA ALA A 6 -10.54 9.72 -8.52
C ALA A 6 -10.36 10.84 -7.48
N ALA A 7 -9.50 11.83 -7.77
CA ALA A 7 -9.32 13.00 -6.92
C ALA A 7 -10.61 13.83 -6.82
N LEU A 8 -11.27 14.10 -7.94
CA LEU A 8 -12.54 14.84 -7.97
C LEU A 8 -13.64 14.11 -7.18
N ALA A 9 -13.80 12.80 -7.42
CA ALA A 9 -14.83 12.01 -6.74
C ALA A 9 -14.62 12.01 -5.22
N SER A 10 -13.38 11.73 -4.76
CA SER A 10 -13.06 11.72 -3.33
C SER A 10 -13.15 13.12 -2.69
N TRP A 11 -12.78 14.17 -3.43
CA TRP A 11 -12.93 15.56 -2.96
C TRP A 11 -14.41 15.93 -2.77
N CYS A 12 -15.25 15.64 -3.76
CA CYS A 12 -16.69 15.89 -3.68
C CYS A 12 -17.33 15.13 -2.52
N ASP A 13 -16.97 13.86 -2.32
CA ASP A 13 -17.49 13.04 -1.22
C ASP A 13 -17.09 13.61 0.13
N ALA A 14 -15.81 13.96 0.31
CA ALA A 14 -15.31 14.59 1.53
C ALA A 14 -16.02 15.92 1.82
N ARG A 15 -16.20 16.78 0.81
CA ARG A 15 -16.89 18.08 0.97
C ARG A 15 -18.37 17.90 1.25
N HIS A 16 -19.04 16.96 0.60
CA HIS A 16 -20.44 16.61 0.87
C HIS A 16 -20.66 16.16 2.31
N ALA A 17 -19.75 15.36 2.83
CA ALA A 17 -19.79 14.86 4.21
C ALA A 17 -19.31 15.89 5.26
N GLY A 18 -18.92 17.12 4.88
CA GLY A 18 -18.30 18.11 5.77
C GLY A 18 -16.95 17.64 6.34
N GLY A 19 -16.30 16.72 5.65
CA GLY A 19 -15.05 16.10 6.06
C GLY A 19 -13.80 16.84 5.58
N VAL A 20 -12.65 16.21 5.84
CA VAL A 20 -11.32 16.72 5.51
C VAL A 20 -10.76 15.91 4.33
N TRP A 21 -10.28 16.60 3.30
CA TRP A 21 -9.61 15.95 2.15
C TRP A 21 -8.12 16.24 2.17
N ARG A 22 -7.29 15.21 2.24
CA ARG A 22 -5.84 15.30 2.36
C ARG A 22 -5.13 14.69 1.17
N VAL A 23 -3.94 15.19 0.86
CA VAL A 23 -3.09 14.67 -0.21
C VAL A 23 -1.88 13.95 0.38
N ARG A 24 -1.62 12.73 -0.13
CA ARG A 24 -0.42 11.95 0.14
C ARG A 24 0.28 11.62 -1.17
N MET A 25 1.54 12.06 -1.28
CA MET A 25 2.41 11.67 -2.39
C MET A 25 3.01 10.30 -2.12
N GLU A 26 2.83 9.40 -3.07
CA GLU A 26 3.31 8.02 -2.98
C GLU A 26 4.64 7.87 -3.74
N ASP A 27 5.65 8.57 -3.25
CA ASP A 27 7.01 8.70 -3.76
C ASP A 27 7.96 7.64 -3.14
N LEU A 28 7.55 6.36 -3.19
CA LEU A 28 8.29 5.22 -2.62
C LEU A 28 9.09 4.40 -3.64
N ASP A 29 9.09 4.80 -4.90
CA ASP A 29 9.77 4.06 -5.98
C ASP A 29 10.70 4.97 -6.79
N PRO A 30 11.81 5.43 -6.17
CA PRO A 30 12.73 6.39 -6.78
C PRO A 30 13.15 6.08 -8.23
N PRO A 31 13.37 4.79 -8.63
CA PRO A 31 13.74 4.47 -10.00
C PRO A 31 12.66 4.79 -11.06
N ARG A 32 11.39 4.94 -10.65
CA ARG A 32 10.27 5.27 -11.54
C ARG A 32 9.71 6.66 -11.30
N GLU A 33 10.26 7.38 -10.35
CA GLU A 33 9.83 8.74 -10.05
C GLU A 33 10.28 9.71 -11.14
N VAL A 34 9.38 10.55 -11.62
CA VAL A 34 9.67 11.59 -12.59
C VAL A 34 9.92 12.89 -11.83
N PRO A 35 11.11 13.51 -11.98
CA PRO A 35 11.41 14.79 -11.33
C PRO A 35 10.33 15.85 -11.63
N GLY A 36 9.83 16.51 -10.60
CA GLY A 36 8.79 17.53 -10.72
C GLY A 36 7.35 17.01 -10.77
N ALA A 37 7.11 15.69 -10.91
CA ALA A 37 5.77 15.12 -11.00
C ALA A 37 4.88 15.47 -9.79
N ALA A 38 5.42 15.44 -8.58
CA ALA A 38 4.67 15.82 -7.38
C ALA A 38 4.16 17.27 -7.45
N SER A 39 5.03 18.21 -7.87
CA SER A 39 4.65 19.62 -8.05
C SER A 39 3.62 19.80 -9.15
N ASP A 40 3.72 19.04 -10.24
CA ASP A 40 2.77 19.09 -11.35
C ASP A 40 1.39 18.57 -10.93
N ILE A 41 1.35 17.49 -10.13
CA ILE A 41 0.12 16.96 -9.56
C ILE A 41 -0.55 18.02 -8.68
N LEU A 42 0.19 18.65 -7.77
CA LEU A 42 -0.37 19.67 -6.87
C LEU A 42 -0.90 20.88 -7.65
N ARG A 43 -0.13 21.40 -8.62
CA ARG A 43 -0.59 22.50 -9.49
C ARG A 43 -1.83 22.12 -10.30
N THR A 44 -1.92 20.87 -10.75
CA THR A 44 -3.10 20.39 -11.46
C THR A 44 -4.32 20.38 -10.54
N LEU A 45 -4.20 19.86 -9.31
CA LEU A 45 -5.29 19.87 -8.34
C LEU A 45 -5.76 21.29 -8.04
N GLU A 46 -4.83 22.22 -7.78
CA GLU A 46 -5.13 23.64 -7.55
C GLU A 46 -5.82 24.27 -8.76
N GLY A 47 -5.33 24.01 -9.97
CA GLY A 47 -5.91 24.53 -11.22
C GLY A 47 -7.35 24.06 -11.47
N PHE A 48 -7.73 22.90 -10.93
CA PHE A 48 -9.11 22.40 -10.93
C PHE A 48 -9.92 22.80 -9.69
N GLY A 49 -9.37 23.63 -8.80
CA GLY A 49 -10.04 24.05 -7.57
C GLY A 49 -10.17 22.96 -6.51
N LEU A 50 -9.44 21.86 -6.64
CA LEU A 50 -9.43 20.75 -5.68
C LEU A 50 -8.45 21.03 -4.54
N HIS A 51 -8.79 21.99 -3.70
CA HIS A 51 -7.96 22.38 -2.57
C HIS A 51 -8.03 21.34 -1.45
N TRP A 52 -6.86 20.96 -0.93
CA TRP A 52 -6.71 20.00 0.16
C TRP A 52 -6.56 20.70 1.51
N ASP A 53 -6.77 19.95 2.57
CA ASP A 53 -6.70 20.44 3.95
C ASP A 53 -5.38 19.98 4.61
N GLY A 54 -4.66 20.93 5.19
CA GLY A 54 -3.41 20.68 5.92
C GLY A 54 -2.21 20.39 5.01
N PRO A 55 -1.12 19.87 5.57
CA PRO A 55 0.11 19.62 4.82
C PRO A 55 -0.02 18.41 3.89
N VAL A 56 0.70 18.47 2.76
CA VAL A 56 0.91 17.30 1.90
C VAL A 56 1.85 16.33 2.60
N VAL A 57 1.47 15.06 2.66
CA VAL A 57 2.29 14.00 3.23
C VAL A 57 3.08 13.33 2.11
N TYR A 58 4.41 13.27 2.26
CA TYR A 58 5.30 12.53 1.36
C TYR A 58 5.68 11.20 2.02
N GLN A 59 5.42 10.08 1.36
CA GLN A 59 5.70 8.76 1.94
C GLN A 59 7.20 8.50 2.09
N SER A 60 8.04 9.07 1.22
CA SER A 60 9.51 9.04 1.33
C SER A 60 10.05 9.62 2.64
N GLN A 61 9.31 10.48 3.29
CA GLN A 61 9.67 11.10 4.58
C GLN A 61 9.16 10.30 5.79
N ARG A 62 8.56 9.12 5.59
CA ARG A 62 7.91 8.35 6.65
C ARG A 62 8.54 6.98 6.91
N HIS A 63 9.80 6.80 6.54
CA HIS A 63 10.48 5.51 6.69
C HIS A 63 10.50 4.98 8.11
N GLU A 64 10.70 5.85 9.11
CA GLU A 64 10.68 5.47 10.54
C GLU A 64 9.30 4.97 10.95
N ALA A 65 8.23 5.72 10.64
CA ALA A 65 6.86 5.31 10.95
C ALA A 65 6.48 3.97 10.31
N TYR A 66 6.99 3.69 9.10
CA TYR A 66 6.76 2.38 8.46
C TYR A 66 7.61 1.27 9.08
N ALA A 67 8.81 1.57 9.55
CA ALA A 67 9.64 0.61 10.28
C ALA A 67 9.00 0.24 11.63
N ASP A 68 8.47 1.21 12.35
CA ASP A 68 7.73 0.99 13.59
C ASP A 68 6.47 0.16 13.37
N ALA A 69 5.71 0.49 12.32
CA ALA A 69 4.52 -0.27 11.95
C ALA A 69 4.88 -1.73 11.57
N LEU A 70 5.96 -1.95 10.81
CA LEU A 70 6.45 -3.29 10.49
C LEU A 70 6.87 -4.05 11.76
N SER A 71 7.55 -3.39 12.68
CA SER A 71 7.95 -3.98 13.97
C SER A 71 6.72 -4.41 14.76
N PHE A 72 5.72 -3.54 14.88
CA PHE A 72 4.44 -3.85 15.54
C PHE A 72 3.73 -5.05 14.87
N LEU A 73 3.68 -5.09 13.55
CA LEU A 73 3.05 -6.20 12.82
C LEU A 73 3.80 -7.52 13.05
N ASN A 74 5.14 -7.50 13.07
CA ASN A 74 5.94 -8.69 13.37
C ASN A 74 5.70 -9.21 14.79
N GLN A 75 5.68 -8.32 15.80
CA GLN A 75 5.41 -8.68 17.20
C GLN A 75 4.02 -9.29 17.39
N ASN A 76 3.06 -8.91 16.56
CA ASN A 76 1.69 -9.42 16.60
C ASN A 76 1.44 -10.57 15.61
N ASN A 77 2.48 -11.17 15.02
CA ASN A 77 2.39 -12.24 14.02
C ASN A 77 1.55 -11.87 12.78
N ARG A 78 1.39 -10.56 12.50
CA ARG A 78 0.69 -10.02 11.31
C ARG A 78 1.65 -9.72 10.15
N ALA A 79 2.95 -9.85 10.37
CA ALA A 79 3.95 -9.83 9.31
C ALA A 79 5.04 -10.85 9.59
N TYR A 80 5.78 -11.25 8.56
CA TYR A 80 6.90 -12.19 8.67
C TYR A 80 7.91 -11.99 7.53
N GLY A 81 9.14 -12.41 7.79
CA GLY A 81 10.21 -12.43 6.80
C GLY A 81 10.00 -13.53 5.76
N CYS A 82 10.27 -13.23 4.50
CA CYS A 82 10.14 -14.17 3.38
C CYS A 82 11.44 -14.26 2.57
N ALA A 83 11.95 -15.47 2.39
CA ALA A 83 13.15 -15.77 1.60
C ALA A 83 12.85 -16.09 0.13
N CYS A 84 11.58 -16.23 -0.26
CA CYS A 84 11.18 -16.61 -1.62
C CYS A 84 11.66 -15.61 -2.67
N THR A 85 12.15 -16.14 -3.80
CA THR A 85 12.52 -15.36 -4.98
C THR A 85 11.37 -15.28 -5.98
N ARG A 86 11.44 -14.35 -6.94
CA ARG A 86 10.48 -14.30 -8.07
C ARG A 86 10.46 -15.62 -8.84
N LYS A 87 11.64 -16.25 -9.04
CA LYS A 87 11.77 -17.54 -9.73
C LYS A 87 11.06 -18.66 -8.97
N SER A 88 11.19 -18.72 -7.64
CA SER A 88 10.51 -19.75 -6.82
C SER A 88 9.00 -19.59 -6.72
N LEU A 89 8.48 -18.42 -7.09
CA LEU A 89 7.03 -18.10 -7.09
C LEU A 89 6.46 -18.02 -8.50
N GLN A 90 7.24 -18.34 -9.52
CA GLN A 90 6.81 -18.26 -10.91
C GLN A 90 5.61 -19.20 -11.16
N GLY A 91 4.59 -18.70 -11.84
CA GLY A 91 3.36 -19.43 -12.14
C GLY A 91 2.34 -19.51 -11.00
N LEU A 92 2.64 -18.98 -9.83
CA LEU A 92 1.69 -18.91 -8.72
C LEU A 92 0.91 -17.61 -8.76
N ALA A 93 -0.42 -17.70 -8.87
CA ALA A 93 -1.31 -16.55 -8.83
C ALA A 93 -1.40 -15.95 -7.41
N VAL A 94 -1.31 -16.81 -6.39
CA VAL A 94 -1.40 -16.44 -4.98
C VAL A 94 -0.21 -17.02 -4.23
N TYR A 95 0.37 -16.25 -3.32
CA TYR A 95 1.48 -16.73 -2.49
C TYR A 95 0.99 -17.82 -1.52
N PRO A 96 1.61 -19.03 -1.53
CA PRO A 96 1.11 -20.18 -0.77
C PRO A 96 1.50 -20.20 0.72
N GLY A 97 2.21 -19.17 1.21
CA GLY A 97 2.56 -19.07 2.63
C GLY A 97 3.82 -19.82 3.05
N HIS A 98 4.74 -20.17 2.12
CA HIS A 98 5.92 -21.01 2.39
C HIS A 98 6.76 -20.58 3.60
N CYS A 99 6.90 -19.27 3.85
CA CYS A 99 7.70 -18.73 4.95
C CYS A 99 6.86 -18.30 6.18
N ARG A 100 5.56 -18.57 6.18
CA ARG A 100 4.66 -18.12 7.26
C ARG A 100 4.99 -18.77 8.60
N GLN A 101 5.52 -20.01 8.58
CA GLN A 101 5.92 -20.75 9.76
C GLN A 101 7.39 -20.49 10.18
N GLY A 102 8.04 -19.53 9.54
CA GLY A 102 9.46 -19.22 9.73
C GLY A 102 10.33 -19.60 8.52
N LEU A 103 11.56 -19.13 8.55
CA LEU A 103 12.57 -19.43 7.53
C LEU A 103 13.28 -20.73 7.85
N ARG A 104 13.78 -21.41 6.83
CA ARG A 104 14.62 -22.61 7.00
C ARG A 104 15.99 -22.23 7.58
N ALA A 105 16.68 -23.19 8.18
CA ALA A 105 18.03 -22.99 8.66
C ALA A 105 18.95 -22.50 7.53
N GLY A 106 19.66 -21.40 7.76
CA GLY A 106 20.56 -20.78 6.78
C GLY A 106 19.87 -19.81 5.81
N GLU A 107 18.55 -19.68 5.82
CA GLU A 107 17.85 -18.67 5.01
C GLU A 107 17.77 -17.34 5.77
N SER A 108 17.85 -16.23 5.03
CA SER A 108 17.60 -14.88 5.53
C SER A 108 16.41 -14.24 4.80
N ALA A 109 15.68 -13.39 5.52
CA ALA A 109 14.58 -12.68 4.94
C ALA A 109 15.05 -11.71 3.85
N ARG A 110 14.47 -11.80 2.67
CA ARG A 110 14.69 -10.89 1.54
C ARG A 110 13.61 -9.81 1.47
N SER A 111 12.41 -10.13 1.90
CA SER A 111 11.25 -9.25 1.92
C SER A 111 10.41 -9.53 3.15
N HIS A 112 9.46 -8.66 3.46
CA HIS A 112 8.45 -8.91 4.50
C HIS A 112 7.07 -8.97 3.87
N ARG A 113 6.25 -9.90 4.35
CA ARG A 113 4.88 -10.08 3.91
C ARG A 113 3.90 -9.84 5.04
N PHE A 114 2.74 -9.32 4.68
CA PHE A 114 1.60 -9.24 5.58
C PHE A 114 0.92 -10.60 5.68
N ASN A 115 0.65 -11.04 6.91
CA ASN A 115 -0.08 -12.27 7.19
C ASN A 115 -1.58 -11.99 7.30
N TRP A 116 -2.32 -12.30 6.26
CA TRP A 116 -3.77 -12.17 6.23
C TRP A 116 -4.48 -13.21 7.12
N GLY A 117 -3.85 -14.37 7.36
CA GLY A 117 -4.54 -15.49 7.97
C GLY A 117 -5.60 -16.12 7.05
N SER A 118 -6.77 -16.37 7.59
CA SER A 118 -7.92 -16.94 6.87
C SER A 118 -9.16 -16.06 7.10
N GLU A 119 -9.04 -14.79 6.79
CA GLU A 119 -10.08 -13.79 7.01
C GLU A 119 -10.81 -13.48 5.70
N GLU A 120 -12.08 -13.14 5.80
CA GLU A 120 -12.89 -12.58 4.73
C GLU A 120 -13.71 -11.43 5.27
N GLY A 121 -14.14 -10.55 4.41
CA GLY A 121 -14.94 -9.40 4.81
C GLY A 121 -15.67 -8.78 3.65
N GLU A 122 -16.52 -7.83 4.00
CA GLU A 122 -17.25 -7.03 3.02
C GLU A 122 -17.35 -5.58 3.46
N TRP A 123 -17.54 -4.71 2.48
CA TRP A 123 -17.88 -3.30 2.68
C TRP A 123 -18.81 -2.84 1.58
N THR A 124 -19.42 -1.69 1.80
CA THR A 124 -20.21 -1.04 0.75
C THR A 124 -19.41 0.13 0.20
N ASP A 125 -19.06 0.03 -1.08
CA ASP A 125 -18.45 1.13 -1.84
C ASP A 125 -19.54 2.02 -2.40
N ALA A 126 -19.35 3.34 -2.33
CA ALA A 126 -20.36 4.32 -2.76
C ALA A 126 -20.63 4.27 -4.28
N VAL A 127 -19.68 3.78 -5.08
CA VAL A 127 -19.77 3.68 -6.54
C VAL A 127 -20.06 2.26 -7.00
N GLN A 128 -19.36 1.27 -6.43
CA GLN A 128 -19.42 -0.12 -6.85
C GLN A 128 -20.46 -0.95 -6.07
N GLY A 129 -21.03 -0.41 -5.01
CA GLY A 129 -21.95 -1.12 -4.13
C GLY A 129 -21.24 -2.13 -3.23
N ARG A 130 -21.84 -3.29 -3.02
CA ARG A 130 -21.32 -4.32 -2.09
C ARG A 130 -20.06 -4.99 -2.63
N CYS A 131 -18.93 -4.75 -1.98
CA CYS A 131 -17.65 -5.37 -2.28
C CYS A 131 -17.28 -6.42 -1.24
N ARG A 132 -16.61 -7.49 -1.66
CA ARG A 132 -16.13 -8.58 -0.78
C ARG A 132 -14.67 -8.87 -1.05
N TRP A 133 -13.96 -9.26 -0.01
CA TRP A 133 -12.60 -9.75 -0.10
C TRP A 133 -12.44 -11.07 0.65
N ASP A 134 -11.51 -11.89 0.16
CA ASP A 134 -11.16 -13.19 0.72
C ASP A 134 -9.64 -13.30 0.74
N SER A 135 -9.07 -13.41 1.93
CA SER A 135 -7.62 -13.48 2.11
C SER A 135 -6.98 -14.65 1.38
N LYS A 136 -7.70 -15.75 1.18
CA LYS A 136 -7.22 -16.92 0.44
C LYS A 136 -7.03 -16.63 -1.05
N LYS A 137 -7.82 -15.71 -1.61
CA LYS A 137 -7.72 -15.29 -3.02
C LYS A 137 -6.65 -14.19 -3.22
N ILE A 138 -6.40 -13.37 -2.20
CA ILE A 138 -5.41 -12.30 -2.22
C ILE A 138 -4.02 -12.85 -1.89
N GLY A 139 -3.92 -13.69 -0.86
CA GLY A 139 -2.68 -14.22 -0.30
C GLY A 139 -1.87 -13.17 0.47
N ASP A 140 -0.78 -13.63 1.09
CA ASP A 140 0.10 -12.74 1.84
C ASP A 140 0.94 -11.87 0.88
N PHE A 141 0.65 -10.60 0.82
CA PHE A 141 1.34 -9.66 -0.06
C PHE A 141 2.60 -9.07 0.58
N VAL A 142 3.52 -8.60 -0.27
CA VAL A 142 4.76 -7.97 0.17
C VAL A 142 4.48 -6.56 0.67
N ILE A 143 4.96 -6.22 1.87
CA ILE A 143 4.89 -4.88 2.48
C ILE A 143 6.26 -4.20 2.54
N LYS A 144 7.37 -4.98 2.57
CA LYS A 144 8.73 -4.47 2.40
C LYS A 144 9.46 -5.34 1.37
N ARG A 145 10.00 -4.71 0.33
CA ARG A 145 10.60 -5.36 -0.84
C ARG A 145 12.03 -5.81 -0.55
N ALA A 146 12.54 -6.71 -1.39
CA ALA A 146 13.90 -7.23 -1.29
C ALA A 146 14.99 -6.19 -1.59
N ASP A 147 14.66 -5.11 -2.28
CA ASP A 147 15.51 -3.97 -2.56
C ASP A 147 15.49 -2.91 -1.43
N GLY A 148 14.81 -3.19 -0.33
CA GLY A 148 14.74 -2.34 0.85
C GLY A 148 13.60 -1.31 0.83
N HIS A 149 12.94 -1.11 -0.32
CA HIS A 149 11.83 -0.15 -0.44
C HIS A 149 10.53 -0.70 0.16
N TRP A 150 9.68 0.21 0.62
CA TRP A 150 8.32 -0.12 1.03
C TRP A 150 7.49 -0.48 -0.20
N ALA A 151 6.59 -1.45 -0.05
CA ALA A 151 5.68 -1.80 -1.12
C ALA A 151 4.48 -0.85 -1.13
N TYR A 152 3.82 -0.76 -2.27
CA TYR A 152 2.64 0.09 -2.45
C TYR A 152 1.48 -0.24 -1.48
N GLN A 153 1.31 -1.51 -1.12
CA GLN A 153 0.35 -1.98 -0.11
C GLN A 153 0.79 -1.64 1.31
#